data_efe3b57a43eed35249305dfb6f9aa3a4
#
_entry.id   efe3b57a43eed35249305dfb6f9aa3a4
#
_cell.length_a   1.000
_cell.length_b   1.000
_cell.length_c   1.000
_cell.angle_alpha   90.00
_cell.angle_beta   90.00
_cell.angle_gamma   90.00
#
_symmetry.space_group_name_H-M   'P 1'
#
loop_
_entity.id
_entity.type
_entity.pdbx_description
1 polymer ?
#
loop_
_entity_poly.entity_id
_entity_poly.type
_entity_poly.pdbx_seq_one_letter_code
_entity_poly.pdbx_strand_id
1 'polypeptide(L)'
;MLPRREGAPAAGWRNEDLERQTFPDMAFDVVITQDVFEHIFHPDLAIAEIARTLRPGGAHIATVPLTQLNRGTRRRASLVNGTAVHHLPPEFHGNPMSSEGSLVTIDWGHDIGQYLAAKSGLGVAIVRLDMIDLGMRADLIDVLICRKDTTPNI
;
A
#
# COMPACT_ATOMS: atom_id res chain seq x y z
N MET A 1 9.86 -14.97 12.47
CA MET A 1 10.60 -14.75 11.21
C MET A 1 10.11 -15.81 10.24
N LEU A 2 9.15 -15.47 9.36
CA LEU A 2 8.66 -16.39 8.33
C LEU A 2 9.83 -16.68 7.39
N PRO A 3 10.07 -17.93 6.98
CA PRO A 3 11.12 -18.25 6.05
C PRO A 3 10.85 -17.52 4.73
N ARG A 4 11.84 -16.76 4.26
CA ARG A 4 11.84 -16.25 2.89
C ARG A 4 11.62 -17.45 1.96
N ARG A 5 10.51 -17.48 1.25
CA ARG A 5 10.44 -18.30 0.05
C ARG A 5 11.32 -17.61 -0.97
N GLU A 6 12.57 -18.04 -1.06
CA GLU A 6 13.41 -17.78 -2.20
C GLU A 6 12.81 -18.56 -3.40
N GLY A 7 11.75 -18.00 -3.97
CA GLY A 7 11.29 -18.40 -5.27
C GLY A 7 12.26 -17.81 -6.28
N ALA A 8 12.96 -18.64 -7.03
CA ALA A 8 13.71 -18.19 -8.17
C ALA A 8 12.79 -17.33 -9.05
N PRO A 9 13.25 -16.13 -9.51
CA PRO A 9 12.42 -15.25 -10.31
C PRO A 9 12.03 -15.99 -11.59
N ALA A 10 10.74 -16.28 -11.73
CA ALA A 10 10.22 -16.66 -13.02
C ALA A 10 10.45 -15.46 -13.95
N ALA A 11 11.38 -15.60 -14.89
CA ALA A 11 11.63 -14.70 -16.01
C ALA A 11 11.39 -13.19 -15.72
N GLY A 12 12.33 -12.55 -15.00
CA GLY A 12 12.37 -11.07 -14.91
C GLY A 12 11.60 -10.43 -13.75
N TRP A 13 10.89 -11.17 -12.91
CA TRP A 13 10.23 -10.65 -11.71
C TRP A 13 11.15 -10.74 -10.49
N ARG A 14 11.17 -9.68 -9.70
CA ARG A 14 11.92 -9.60 -8.46
C ARG A 14 10.98 -9.74 -7.29
N ASN A 15 11.26 -10.64 -6.36
CA ASN A 15 10.50 -10.76 -5.12
C ASN A 15 11.03 -9.76 -4.10
N GLU A 16 10.20 -8.78 -3.72
CA GLU A 16 10.54 -7.74 -2.74
C GLU A 16 9.51 -7.72 -1.61
N ASP A 17 9.99 -7.45 -0.42
CA ASP A 17 9.16 -7.11 0.74
C ASP A 17 8.94 -5.60 0.75
N LEU A 18 7.70 -5.16 0.62
CA LEU A 18 7.37 -3.73 0.57
C LEU A 18 7.72 -3.00 1.88
N GLU A 19 7.69 -3.71 3.02
CA GLU A 19 8.06 -3.17 4.32
C GLU A 19 9.59 -3.06 4.50
N ARG A 20 10.37 -3.69 3.62
CA ARG A 20 11.84 -3.72 3.65
C ARG A 20 12.42 -3.97 2.26
N GLN A 21 12.38 -2.97 1.42
CA GLN A 21 12.86 -3.07 0.05
C GLN A 21 14.39 -3.14 -0.04
N THR A 22 14.90 -3.88 -1.02
CA THR A 22 16.35 -3.97 -1.29
C THR A 22 16.81 -3.03 -2.41
N PHE A 23 15.92 -2.19 -2.93
CA PHE A 23 16.27 -1.14 -3.89
C PHE A 23 17.06 -0.02 -3.22
N PRO A 24 18.00 0.63 -3.94
CA PRO A 24 18.69 1.81 -3.44
C PRO A 24 17.73 3.00 -3.28
N ASP A 25 18.17 4.02 -2.55
CA ASP A 25 17.47 5.29 -2.47
C ASP A 25 17.32 5.91 -3.86
N MET A 26 16.22 6.63 -4.09
CA MET A 26 15.97 7.36 -5.34
C MET A 26 16.08 6.48 -6.60
N ALA A 27 15.60 5.24 -6.52
CA ALA A 27 15.65 4.31 -7.64
C ALA A 27 14.57 4.58 -8.70
N PHE A 28 13.40 5.12 -8.28
CA PHE A 28 12.20 5.17 -9.10
C PHE A 28 11.65 6.59 -9.26
N ASP A 29 11.11 6.87 -10.43
CA ASP A 29 10.31 8.07 -10.69
C ASP A 29 8.85 7.85 -10.31
N VAL A 30 8.36 6.62 -10.46
CA VAL A 30 6.98 6.21 -10.11
C VAL A 30 7.00 4.84 -9.47
N VAL A 31 6.26 4.70 -8.39
CA VAL A 31 5.89 3.42 -7.76
C VAL A 31 4.38 3.26 -7.85
N ILE A 32 3.90 2.09 -8.25
CA ILE A 32 2.47 1.79 -8.32
C ILE A 32 2.18 0.59 -7.43
N THR A 33 1.15 0.72 -6.59
CA THR A 33 0.58 -0.40 -5.84
C THR A 33 -0.93 -0.46 -6.08
N GLN A 34 -1.43 -1.66 -6.32
CA GLN A 34 -2.86 -1.87 -6.54
C GLN A 34 -3.36 -2.89 -5.53
N ASP A 35 -4.27 -2.45 -4.66
CA ASP A 35 -4.92 -3.27 -3.64
C ASP A 35 -3.90 -4.08 -2.81
N VAL A 36 -2.94 -3.35 -2.22
CA VAL A 36 -1.82 -3.93 -1.45
C VAL A 36 -1.88 -3.48 0.01
N PHE A 37 -2.18 -2.19 0.28
CA PHE A 37 -2.04 -1.60 1.61
C PHE A 37 -3.00 -2.16 2.65
N GLU A 38 -4.13 -2.74 2.24
CA GLU A 38 -5.07 -3.43 3.12
C GLU A 38 -4.54 -4.78 3.61
N HIS A 39 -3.49 -5.32 2.98
CA HIS A 39 -2.89 -6.62 3.31
C HIS A 39 -1.60 -6.51 4.12
N ILE A 40 -1.03 -5.31 4.26
CA ILE A 40 0.25 -5.08 4.93
C ILE A 40 0.06 -4.96 6.44
N PHE A 41 0.95 -5.59 7.21
CA PHE A 41 0.92 -5.47 8.67
C PHE A 41 1.53 -4.15 9.17
N HIS A 42 2.56 -3.62 8.50
CA HIS A 42 3.26 -2.40 8.88
C HIS A 42 3.26 -1.38 7.72
N PRO A 43 2.10 -0.77 7.41
CA PRO A 43 1.99 0.18 6.30
C PRO A 43 2.83 1.45 6.48
N ASP A 44 3.20 1.77 7.72
CA ASP A 44 4.17 2.83 8.02
C ASP A 44 5.57 2.51 7.47
N LEU A 45 6.04 1.29 7.63
CA LEU A 45 7.32 0.83 7.06
C LEU A 45 7.24 0.81 5.53
N ALA A 46 6.15 0.29 4.97
CA ALA A 46 5.97 0.20 3.53
C ALA A 46 5.99 1.58 2.86
N ILE A 47 5.25 2.55 3.38
CA ILE A 47 5.22 3.89 2.79
C ILE A 47 6.53 4.65 2.99
N ALA A 48 7.24 4.42 4.10
CA ALA A 48 8.57 4.99 4.33
C ALA A 48 9.59 4.44 3.31
N GLU A 49 9.56 3.13 3.03
CA GLU A 49 10.41 2.50 2.01
C GLU A 49 10.08 2.99 0.59
N ILE A 50 8.80 3.16 0.27
CA ILE A 50 8.37 3.78 -1.00
C ILE A 50 8.92 5.21 -1.09
N ALA A 51 8.77 6.02 -0.04
CA ALA A 51 9.29 7.37 -0.02
C ALA A 51 10.82 7.42 -0.17
N ARG A 52 11.56 6.50 0.44
CA ARG A 52 13.00 6.37 0.31
C ARG A 52 13.41 6.06 -1.13
N THR A 53 12.74 5.12 -1.76
CA THR A 53 13.08 4.66 -3.12
C THR A 53 12.60 5.58 -4.23
N LEU A 54 11.67 6.51 -3.96
CA LEU A 54 11.28 7.54 -4.91
C LEU A 54 12.35 8.62 -5.05
N ARG A 55 12.58 9.09 -6.28
CA ARG A 55 13.34 10.30 -6.57
C ARG A 55 12.61 11.56 -6.10
N PRO A 56 13.33 12.67 -5.82
CA PRO A 56 12.68 13.98 -5.67
C PRO A 56 11.80 14.28 -6.89
N GLY A 57 10.55 14.73 -6.65
CA GLY A 57 9.53 14.91 -7.68
C GLY A 57 8.80 13.65 -8.14
N GLY A 58 9.24 12.49 -7.69
CA GLY A 58 8.60 11.20 -8.00
C GLY A 58 7.25 11.02 -7.28
N ALA A 59 6.50 10.02 -7.71
CA ALA A 59 5.16 9.76 -7.20
C ALA A 59 4.91 8.28 -6.89
N HIS A 60 4.18 8.02 -5.81
CA HIS A 60 3.52 6.74 -5.57
C HIS A 60 2.03 6.89 -5.92
N ILE A 61 1.53 6.00 -6.77
CA ILE A 61 0.13 5.93 -7.18
C ILE A 61 -0.43 4.62 -6.63
N ALA A 62 -1.49 4.70 -5.85
CA ALA A 62 -2.06 3.52 -5.21
C ALA A 62 -3.58 3.46 -5.37
N THR A 63 -4.12 2.24 -5.50
CA THR A 63 -5.51 1.94 -5.19
C THR A 63 -5.56 1.16 -3.88
N VAL A 64 -6.56 1.47 -3.08
CA VAL A 64 -6.87 0.78 -1.82
C VAL A 64 -8.37 0.86 -1.62
N PRO A 65 -9.05 -0.24 -1.31
CA PRO A 65 -10.47 -0.21 -1.00
C PRO A 65 -10.74 0.65 0.25
N LEU A 66 -11.36 1.84 0.08
CA LEU A 66 -11.74 2.70 1.20
C LEU A 66 -13.12 2.29 1.72
N THR A 67 -13.16 1.21 2.50
CA THR A 67 -14.41 0.62 2.99
C THR A 67 -15.03 1.39 4.16
N GLN A 68 -14.26 2.23 4.86
CA GLN A 68 -14.69 3.01 6.01
C GLN A 68 -14.96 4.48 5.64
N LEU A 69 -15.83 4.74 4.64
CA LEU A 69 -16.06 6.07 4.06
C LEU A 69 -16.36 7.18 5.08
N ASN A 70 -17.17 6.87 6.10
CA ASN A 70 -17.61 7.81 7.12
C ASN A 70 -17.06 7.49 8.52
N ARG A 71 -16.07 6.63 8.61
CA ARG A 71 -15.43 6.20 9.85
C ARG A 71 -13.92 6.23 9.68
N GLY A 72 -13.19 6.26 10.77
CA GLY A 72 -11.73 6.11 10.75
C GLY A 72 -11.32 4.70 10.35
N THR A 73 -10.10 4.60 9.87
CA THR A 73 -9.41 3.32 9.60
C THR A 73 -9.52 2.36 10.77
N ARG A 74 -9.75 1.08 10.48
CA ARG A 74 -9.91 0.03 11.48
C ARG A 74 -8.91 -1.10 11.24
N ARG A 75 -8.09 -1.42 12.25
CA ARG A 75 -7.17 -2.55 12.23
C ARG A 75 -7.93 -3.85 12.42
N ARG A 76 -7.80 -4.80 11.48
CA ARG A 76 -8.43 -6.13 11.55
C ARG A 76 -7.49 -7.18 12.12
N ALA A 77 -6.20 -7.07 11.83
CA ALA A 77 -5.18 -7.98 12.36
C ALA A 77 -3.85 -7.27 12.59
N SER A 78 -3.07 -7.76 13.52
CA SER A 78 -1.71 -7.34 13.82
C SER A 78 -0.76 -8.53 13.80
N LEU A 79 0.53 -8.28 13.54
CA LEU A 79 1.55 -9.31 13.60
C LEU A 79 2.23 -9.26 14.98
N VAL A 80 2.11 -10.32 15.77
CA VAL A 80 2.75 -10.44 17.09
C VAL A 80 3.64 -11.68 17.10
N ASN A 81 4.92 -11.48 17.29
CA ASN A 81 5.92 -12.58 17.26
C ASN A 81 5.83 -13.46 16.00
N GLY A 82 5.56 -12.84 14.84
CA GLY A 82 5.44 -13.54 13.56
C GLY A 82 4.10 -14.26 13.33
N THR A 83 3.14 -14.10 14.24
CA THR A 83 1.81 -14.71 14.15
C THR A 83 0.74 -13.62 14.00
N ALA A 84 -0.21 -13.81 13.09
CA ALA A 84 -1.33 -12.91 12.92
C ALA A 84 -2.30 -13.03 14.11
N VAL A 85 -2.55 -11.91 14.79
CA VAL A 85 -3.54 -11.77 15.85
C VAL A 85 -4.73 -11.01 15.29
N HIS A 86 -5.90 -11.64 15.24
CA HIS A 86 -7.11 -11.07 14.68
C HIS A 86 -7.87 -10.27 15.73
N HIS A 87 -8.20 -9.01 15.39
CA HIS A 87 -9.05 -8.12 16.21
C HIS A 87 -10.52 -8.17 15.75
N LEU A 88 -10.74 -8.64 14.52
CA LEU A 88 -12.06 -8.83 13.89
C LEU A 88 -12.07 -10.20 13.20
N PRO A 89 -13.25 -10.75 12.83
CA PRO A 89 -13.31 -11.97 12.06
C PRO A 89 -12.42 -11.88 10.81
N PRO A 90 -11.60 -12.90 10.54
CA PRO A 90 -10.71 -12.91 9.38
C PRO A 90 -11.49 -12.67 8.08
N GLU A 91 -10.90 -11.84 7.21
CA GLU A 91 -11.42 -11.58 5.87
C GLU A 91 -10.29 -11.76 4.87
N PHE A 92 -10.58 -12.34 3.72
CA PHE A 92 -9.60 -12.65 2.69
C PHE A 92 -10.09 -12.15 1.35
N HIS A 93 -9.21 -11.47 0.60
CA HIS A 93 -9.44 -11.13 -0.80
C HIS A 93 -8.86 -12.21 -1.71
N GLY A 94 -9.43 -12.36 -2.92
CA GLY A 94 -8.90 -13.27 -3.92
C GLY A 94 -7.44 -12.94 -4.26
N ASN A 95 -6.62 -13.98 -4.39
CA ASN A 95 -5.21 -13.85 -4.71
C ASN A 95 -4.84 -14.86 -5.81
N PRO A 96 -4.31 -14.43 -6.97
CA PRO A 96 -3.95 -15.34 -8.05
C PRO A 96 -2.80 -16.29 -7.70
N MET A 97 -2.05 -16.00 -6.62
CA MET A 97 -0.90 -16.80 -6.19
C MET A 97 -1.26 -17.86 -5.14
N SER A 98 -2.44 -17.79 -4.53
CA SER A 98 -2.87 -18.68 -3.45
C SER A 98 -4.38 -18.90 -3.47
N SER A 99 -4.81 -20.14 -3.31
CA SER A 99 -6.22 -20.47 -3.14
C SER A 99 -6.82 -20.02 -1.81
N GLU A 100 -5.97 -19.69 -0.83
CA GLU A 100 -6.39 -19.19 0.49
C GLU A 100 -6.72 -17.70 0.47
N GLY A 101 -6.28 -16.98 -0.58
CA GLY A 101 -6.41 -15.54 -0.68
C GLY A 101 -5.37 -14.77 0.14
N SER A 102 -5.55 -13.45 0.20
CA SER A 102 -4.74 -12.51 1.00
C SER A 102 -5.55 -12.01 2.18
N LEU A 103 -5.00 -12.16 3.39
CA LEU A 103 -5.64 -11.66 4.63
C LEU A 103 -5.77 -10.15 4.58
N VAL A 104 -6.96 -9.63 4.86
CA VAL A 104 -7.18 -8.20 5.09
C VAL A 104 -6.78 -7.85 6.52
N THR A 105 -5.77 -7.00 6.65
CA THR A 105 -5.21 -6.57 7.94
C THR A 105 -5.78 -5.22 8.40
N ILE A 106 -6.27 -4.41 7.46
CA ILE A 106 -6.78 -3.05 7.70
C ILE A 106 -7.98 -2.77 6.80
N ASP A 107 -9.05 -2.27 7.39
CA ASP A 107 -10.14 -1.58 6.68
C ASP A 107 -9.80 -0.09 6.65
N TRP A 108 -9.44 0.44 5.49
CA TRP A 108 -9.05 1.83 5.36
C TRP A 108 -10.24 2.77 5.23
N GLY A 109 -10.13 3.93 5.92
CA GLY A 109 -10.97 5.09 5.74
C GLY A 109 -10.23 6.22 5.00
N HIS A 110 -10.89 7.37 4.81
CA HIS A 110 -10.26 8.53 4.17
C HIS A 110 -9.09 9.14 4.98
N ASP A 111 -8.95 8.78 6.25
CA ASP A 111 -7.81 9.14 7.10
C ASP A 111 -6.50 8.48 6.66
N ILE A 112 -6.53 7.52 5.72
CA ILE A 112 -5.32 6.94 5.09
C ILE A 112 -4.42 8.04 4.51
N GLY A 113 -5.00 9.10 3.90
CA GLY A 113 -4.21 10.18 3.33
C GLY A 113 -3.35 10.89 4.37
N GLN A 114 -3.93 11.22 5.52
CA GLN A 114 -3.19 11.82 6.65
C GLN A 114 -2.16 10.85 7.24
N TYR A 115 -2.55 9.59 7.37
CA TYR A 115 -1.65 8.54 7.88
C TYR A 115 -0.42 8.39 7.00
N LEU A 116 -0.58 8.23 5.69
CA LEU A 116 0.54 8.06 4.76
C LEU A 116 1.44 9.31 4.71
N ALA A 117 0.86 10.51 4.69
CA ALA A 117 1.62 11.75 4.72
C ALA A 117 2.48 11.87 6.00
N ALA A 118 1.89 11.57 7.16
CA ALA A 118 2.59 11.63 8.45
C ALA A 118 3.75 10.62 8.57
N LYS A 119 3.65 9.46 7.89
CA LYS A 119 4.64 8.38 7.97
C LYS A 119 5.75 8.47 6.92
N SER A 120 5.54 9.21 5.84
CA SER A 120 6.46 9.27 4.70
C SER A 120 7.02 10.65 4.40
N GLY A 121 6.37 11.71 4.87
CA GLY A 121 6.65 13.08 4.46
C GLY A 121 6.22 13.40 3.03
N LEU A 122 5.48 12.51 2.35
CA LEU A 122 4.94 12.76 1.02
C LEU A 122 3.70 13.65 1.09
N GLY A 123 3.49 14.50 0.10
CA GLY A 123 2.20 15.16 -0.12
C GLY A 123 1.19 14.14 -0.65
N VAL A 124 0.04 13.96 0.03
CA VAL A 124 -0.94 12.94 -0.34
C VAL A 124 -2.27 13.58 -0.74
N ALA A 125 -2.80 13.15 -1.89
CA ALA A 125 -4.14 13.47 -2.36
C ALA A 125 -4.93 12.18 -2.62
N ILE A 126 -6.22 12.18 -2.28
CA ILE A 126 -7.16 11.13 -2.65
C ILE A 126 -8.03 11.67 -3.77
N VAL A 127 -8.06 10.98 -4.91
CA VAL A 127 -8.82 11.36 -6.09
C VAL A 127 -9.87 10.29 -6.37
N ARG A 128 -11.13 10.65 -6.28
CA ARG A 128 -12.22 9.79 -6.74
C ARG A 128 -12.38 9.92 -8.24
N LEU A 129 -12.24 8.81 -8.94
CA LEU A 129 -12.49 8.75 -10.38
C LEU A 129 -13.97 8.47 -10.60
N ASP A 130 -14.68 9.42 -11.22
CA ASP A 130 -16.06 9.27 -11.67
C ASP A 130 -16.20 9.97 -13.02
N MET A 131 -15.74 9.30 -14.08
CA MET A 131 -15.67 9.81 -15.43
C MET A 131 -16.45 8.89 -16.36
N ILE A 132 -17.78 9.01 -16.34
CA ILE A 132 -18.68 8.10 -17.05
C ILE A 132 -18.44 8.13 -18.57
N ASP A 133 -18.07 9.28 -19.11
CA ASP A 133 -17.77 9.44 -20.54
C ASP A 133 -16.54 8.65 -20.99
N LEU A 134 -15.66 8.29 -20.04
CA LEU A 134 -14.50 7.44 -20.25
C LEU A 134 -14.72 5.99 -19.74
N GLY A 135 -15.96 5.66 -19.34
CA GLY A 135 -16.28 4.35 -18.78
C GLY A 135 -15.67 4.08 -17.39
N MET A 136 -15.19 5.12 -16.69
CA MET A 136 -14.59 5.01 -15.38
C MET A 136 -15.59 5.36 -14.28
N ARG A 137 -16.39 4.39 -13.87
CA ARG A 137 -17.29 4.47 -12.71
C ARG A 137 -17.41 3.12 -12.04
N ALA A 138 -17.04 3.04 -10.78
CA ALA A 138 -17.21 1.88 -9.93
C ALA A 138 -17.22 2.29 -8.46
N ASP A 139 -17.61 1.38 -7.58
CA ASP A 139 -17.38 1.52 -6.15
C ASP A 139 -15.89 1.31 -5.83
N LEU A 140 -15.40 1.96 -4.76
CA LEU A 140 -14.03 1.83 -4.25
C LEU A 140 -12.93 2.17 -5.29
N ILE A 141 -13.21 3.09 -6.20
CA ILE A 141 -12.31 3.51 -7.28
C ILE A 141 -11.46 4.75 -6.90
N ASP A 142 -11.22 4.94 -5.61
CA ASP A 142 -10.38 6.03 -5.14
C ASP A 142 -8.90 5.75 -5.43
N VAL A 143 -8.19 6.74 -5.96
CA VAL A 143 -6.77 6.69 -6.26
C VAL A 143 -6.02 7.62 -5.31
N LEU A 144 -5.03 7.09 -4.61
CA LEU A 144 -4.11 7.88 -3.81
C LEU A 144 -2.92 8.30 -4.67
N ILE A 145 -2.60 9.59 -4.63
CA ILE A 145 -1.43 10.15 -5.30
C ILE A 145 -0.53 10.73 -4.21
N CYS A 146 0.59 10.07 -3.96
CA CYS A 146 1.58 10.50 -2.97
C CYS A 146 2.81 11.06 -3.71
N ARG A 147 3.14 12.35 -3.52
CA ARG A 147 4.25 13.02 -4.21
C ARG A 147 5.39 13.34 -3.27
N LYS A 148 6.59 13.06 -3.72
CA LYS A 148 7.81 13.48 -3.05
C LYS A 148 8.19 14.87 -3.52
N ASP A 149 8.49 15.77 -2.57
CA ASP A 149 8.93 17.12 -2.90
C ASP A 149 10.19 17.11 -3.79
N THR A 150 10.32 18.13 -4.63
CA THR A 150 11.48 18.29 -5.52
C THR A 150 12.72 18.80 -4.78
N THR A 151 12.52 19.42 -3.60
CA THR A 151 13.62 19.95 -2.79
C THR A 151 14.02 18.92 -1.75
N PRO A 152 15.31 18.51 -1.66
CA PRO A 152 15.78 17.73 -0.54
C PRO A 152 15.53 18.51 0.76
N ASN A 153 14.92 17.90 1.75
CA ASN A 153 14.94 18.45 3.11
C ASN A 153 16.41 18.56 3.53
N ILE A 154 16.90 19.79 3.63
CA ILE A 154 18.25 20.14 4.12
C ILE A 154 18.27 19.95 5.63
#